data_7f2972ec32bf5595ecf3dcb3c3d47955
#
_entry.id   7f2972ec32bf5595ecf3dcb3c3d47955
#
_cell.length_a   1.000
_cell.length_b   1.000
_cell.length_c   1.000
_cell.angle_alpha   90.00
_cell.angle_beta   90.00
_cell.angle_gamma   90.00
#
_symmetry.space_group_name_H-M   'P 1'
#
loop_
_entity.id
_entity.type
_entity.pdbx_description
1 polymer ?
#
loop_
_entity_poly.entity_id
_entity_poly.type
_entity_poly.pdbx_seq_one_letter_code
_entity_poly.pdbx_strand_id
1 'polypeptide(L)'
;MQARMKNPAGIIPEAAQAIHALAASFHGRGVPEETLALIHLRASQVNGCSSCVQAGAAGARKAGESEDRLATVAAWRDAPYFTDAERAALALTEAVTRLADRPDPVPAEIWDAAARHYDQEGLAVLLLSIAASNLFNRLNAPTRQVAGVWA
;
A
#
# COMPACT_ATOMS: atom_id res chain seq x y z
N MET A 1 13.52 18.73 -9.95
CA MET A 1 13.18 18.37 -8.56
C MET A 1 14.34 17.54 -8.02
N GLN A 2 14.73 17.69 -6.76
CA GLN A 2 15.88 16.99 -6.19
C GLN A 2 15.49 16.40 -4.83
N ALA A 3 15.95 15.19 -4.53
CA ALA A 3 15.79 14.57 -3.21
C ALA A 3 16.59 15.36 -2.14
N ARG A 4 16.08 15.40 -0.92
CA ARG A 4 16.76 16.04 0.22
C ARG A 4 17.98 15.25 0.70
N MET A 5 17.93 13.93 0.54
CA MET A 5 19.01 13.00 0.90
C MET A 5 18.79 11.67 0.14
N LYS A 6 19.78 10.78 0.18
CA LYS A 6 19.60 9.39 -0.25
C LYS A 6 18.51 8.71 0.61
N ASN A 7 17.85 7.70 0.04
CA ASN A 7 16.86 6.94 0.80
C ASN A 7 17.50 6.38 2.08
N PRO A 8 16.90 6.57 3.27
CA PRO A 8 17.45 6.11 4.53
C PRO A 8 17.76 4.60 4.57
N ALA A 9 16.89 3.77 3.96
CA ALA A 9 17.15 2.34 3.85
C ALA A 9 18.36 2.01 2.96
N GLY A 10 18.65 2.87 1.96
CA GLY A 10 19.87 2.71 1.14
C GLY A 10 21.15 3.17 1.81
N ILE A 11 21.06 3.91 2.94
CA ILE A 11 22.20 4.35 3.74
C ILE A 11 22.57 3.30 4.81
N ILE A 12 21.56 2.58 5.32
CA ILE A 12 21.70 1.58 6.39
C ILE A 12 21.36 0.21 5.80
N PRO A 13 22.37 -0.59 5.37
CA PRO A 13 22.14 -1.87 4.68
C PRO A 13 21.31 -2.87 5.49
N GLU A 14 21.50 -2.91 6.81
CA GLU A 14 20.77 -3.78 7.72
C GLU A 14 19.27 -3.43 7.74
N ALA A 15 18.93 -2.14 7.67
CA ALA A 15 17.55 -1.69 7.58
C ALA A 15 16.91 -2.11 6.23
N ALA A 16 17.65 -1.96 5.12
CA ALA A 16 17.19 -2.43 3.81
C ALA A 16 16.89 -3.93 3.85
N GLN A 17 17.80 -4.74 4.38
CA GLN A 17 17.64 -6.19 4.49
C GLN A 17 16.42 -6.56 5.35
N ALA A 18 16.22 -5.92 6.50
CA ALA A 18 15.09 -6.16 7.38
C ALA A 18 13.76 -5.79 6.71
N ILE A 19 13.70 -4.65 6.01
CA ILE A 19 12.52 -4.19 5.27
C ILE A 19 12.17 -5.17 4.14
N HIS A 20 13.17 -5.64 3.39
CA HIS A 20 12.95 -6.63 2.34
C HIS A 20 12.46 -7.97 2.90
N ALA A 21 13.01 -8.43 4.03
CA ALA A 21 12.55 -9.65 4.70
C ALA A 21 11.10 -9.51 5.18
N LEU A 22 10.74 -8.37 5.78
CA LEU A 22 9.36 -8.06 6.17
C LEU A 22 8.43 -8.09 4.94
N ALA A 23 8.78 -7.39 3.86
CA ALA A 23 7.96 -7.38 2.65
C ALA A 23 7.77 -8.79 2.07
N ALA A 24 8.82 -9.59 2.01
CA ALA A 24 8.74 -10.95 1.51
C ALA A 24 7.87 -11.87 2.38
N SER A 25 7.72 -11.58 3.68
CA SER A 25 7.06 -12.48 4.64
C SER A 25 5.56 -12.64 4.44
N PHE A 26 4.89 -11.70 3.80
CA PHE A 26 3.43 -11.71 3.63
C PHE A 26 2.97 -11.98 2.19
N HIS A 27 3.88 -12.09 1.22
CA HIS A 27 3.54 -12.48 -0.14
C HIS A 27 3.23 -13.99 -0.24
N GLY A 28 2.29 -14.36 -1.14
CA GLY A 28 1.90 -15.76 -1.35
C GLY A 28 1.07 -16.39 -0.21
N ARG A 29 0.42 -15.60 0.65
CA ARG A 29 -0.29 -16.04 1.85
C ARG A 29 -1.78 -15.69 1.84
N GLY A 30 -2.54 -16.29 0.92
CA GLY A 30 -4.02 -16.21 0.95
C GLY A 30 -4.65 -14.88 0.54
N VAL A 31 -3.86 -13.82 0.30
CA VAL A 31 -4.31 -12.57 -0.30
C VAL A 31 -3.73 -12.47 -1.71
N PRO A 32 -4.54 -12.22 -2.76
CA PRO A 32 -4.04 -12.08 -4.12
C PRO A 32 -3.01 -10.96 -4.26
N GLU A 33 -1.96 -11.17 -5.06
CA GLU A 33 -0.89 -10.19 -5.27
C GLU A 33 -1.41 -8.89 -5.89
N GLU A 34 -2.45 -8.97 -6.72
CA GLU A 34 -3.15 -7.81 -7.29
C GLU A 34 -3.77 -6.95 -6.17
N THR A 35 -4.38 -7.59 -5.17
CA THR A 35 -4.92 -6.88 -3.99
C THR A 35 -3.82 -6.21 -3.20
N LEU A 36 -2.67 -6.86 -2.98
CA LEU A 36 -1.52 -6.26 -2.30
C LEU A 36 -0.96 -5.07 -3.08
N ALA A 37 -0.91 -5.15 -4.41
CA ALA A 37 -0.50 -4.04 -5.26
C ALA A 37 -1.46 -2.83 -5.16
N LEU A 38 -2.78 -3.07 -5.13
CA LEU A 38 -3.79 -2.02 -4.93
C LEU A 38 -3.67 -1.37 -3.55
N ILE A 39 -3.43 -2.14 -2.48
CA ILE A 39 -3.18 -1.66 -1.12
C ILE A 39 -1.98 -0.70 -1.11
N HIS A 40 -0.85 -1.13 -1.67
CA HIS A 40 0.36 -0.31 -1.73
C HIS A 40 0.12 0.99 -2.49
N LEU A 41 -0.51 0.90 -3.66
CA LEU A 41 -0.82 2.06 -4.49
C LEU A 41 -1.76 3.02 -3.75
N ARG A 42 -2.83 2.51 -3.13
CA ARG A 42 -3.80 3.35 -2.42
C ARG A 42 -3.21 4.02 -1.18
N ALA A 43 -2.47 3.30 -0.35
CA ALA A 43 -1.76 3.89 0.80
C ALA A 43 -0.81 5.00 0.36
N SER A 44 -0.09 4.77 -0.74
CA SER A 44 0.85 5.75 -1.31
C SER A 44 0.16 7.01 -1.84
N GLN A 45 -1.03 6.88 -2.44
CA GLN A 45 -1.87 8.00 -2.86
C GLN A 45 -2.37 8.81 -1.65
N VAL A 46 -2.85 8.14 -0.60
CA VAL A 46 -3.32 8.78 0.63
C VAL A 46 -2.19 9.57 1.30
N ASN A 47 -0.99 9.02 1.33
CA ASN A 47 0.19 9.66 1.92
C ASN A 47 0.90 10.68 1.00
N GLY A 48 0.48 10.81 -0.27
CA GLY A 48 1.09 11.74 -1.22
C GLY A 48 2.55 11.41 -1.58
N CYS A 49 2.94 10.13 -1.54
CA CYS A 49 4.30 9.69 -1.89
C CYS A 49 4.41 9.47 -3.41
N SER A 50 4.86 10.47 -4.17
CA SER A 50 4.90 10.41 -5.63
C SER A 50 5.78 9.29 -6.18
N SER A 51 6.95 9.05 -5.59
CA SER A 51 7.85 7.95 -5.97
C SER A 51 7.19 6.59 -5.71
N CYS A 52 6.51 6.42 -4.56
CA CYS A 52 5.81 5.19 -4.24
C CYS A 52 4.59 4.96 -5.15
N VAL A 53 3.82 6.01 -5.47
CA VAL A 53 2.70 5.93 -6.42
C VAL A 53 3.18 5.47 -7.79
N GLN A 54 4.23 6.08 -8.30
CA GLN A 54 4.78 5.74 -9.61
C GLN A 54 5.34 4.30 -9.62
N ALA A 55 6.09 3.90 -8.58
CA ALA A 55 6.62 2.55 -8.46
C ALA A 55 5.52 1.50 -8.31
N GLY A 56 4.53 1.78 -7.46
CA GLY A 56 3.39 0.89 -7.25
C GLY A 56 2.59 0.68 -8.53
N ALA A 57 2.28 1.77 -9.24
CA ALA A 57 1.58 1.68 -10.53
C ALA A 57 2.39 0.91 -11.60
N ALA A 58 3.71 1.16 -11.67
CA ALA A 58 4.58 0.44 -12.59
C ALA A 58 4.68 -1.06 -12.26
N GLY A 59 4.80 -1.40 -10.97
CA GLY A 59 4.83 -2.78 -10.50
C GLY A 59 3.52 -3.53 -10.77
N ALA A 60 2.39 -2.91 -10.45
CA ALA A 60 1.06 -3.47 -10.69
C ALA A 60 0.80 -3.71 -12.19
N ARG A 61 1.17 -2.73 -13.04
CA ARG A 61 1.09 -2.86 -14.49
C ARG A 61 1.93 -4.03 -15.02
N LYS A 62 3.15 -4.19 -14.50
CA LYS A 62 4.03 -5.30 -14.85
C LYS A 62 3.45 -6.66 -14.42
N ALA A 63 2.69 -6.69 -13.33
CA ALA A 63 1.98 -7.87 -12.86
C ALA A 63 0.66 -8.16 -13.62
N GLY A 64 0.29 -7.32 -14.61
CA GLY A 64 -0.88 -7.53 -15.45
C GLY A 64 -2.13 -6.74 -15.04
N GLU A 65 -2.00 -5.79 -14.10
CA GLU A 65 -3.12 -4.94 -13.70
C GLU A 65 -3.56 -4.01 -14.84
N SER A 66 -4.87 -3.82 -14.99
CA SER A 66 -5.42 -3.01 -16.08
C SER A 66 -5.25 -1.50 -15.85
N GLU A 67 -5.15 -0.73 -16.93
CA GLU A 67 -5.07 0.74 -16.85
C GLU A 67 -6.34 1.34 -16.24
N ASP A 68 -7.52 0.78 -16.50
CA ASP A 68 -8.78 1.27 -15.93
C ASP A 68 -8.80 1.13 -14.40
N ARG A 69 -8.31 0.01 -13.87
CA ARG A 69 -8.19 -0.21 -12.43
C ARG A 69 -7.14 0.71 -11.81
N LEU A 70 -5.98 0.85 -12.44
CA LEU A 70 -4.92 1.75 -11.97
C LEU A 70 -5.36 3.22 -11.98
N ALA A 71 -6.06 3.66 -13.03
CA ALA A 71 -6.56 5.02 -13.14
C ALA A 71 -7.63 5.35 -12.10
N THR A 72 -8.45 4.35 -11.73
CA THR A 72 -9.63 4.57 -10.89
C THR A 72 -9.46 4.16 -9.42
N VAL A 73 -8.33 3.55 -9.04
CA VAL A 73 -8.11 3.11 -7.64
C VAL A 73 -8.20 4.27 -6.63
N ALA A 74 -7.91 5.49 -7.02
CA ALA A 74 -8.09 6.67 -6.14
C ALA A 74 -9.56 6.98 -5.85
N ALA A 75 -10.45 6.60 -6.76
CA ALA A 75 -11.91 6.75 -6.68
C ALA A 75 -12.63 5.38 -6.68
N TRP A 76 -12.02 4.37 -6.10
CA TRP A 76 -12.45 2.97 -6.16
C TRP A 76 -13.91 2.75 -5.75
N ARG A 77 -14.47 3.63 -4.90
CA ARG A 77 -15.86 3.48 -4.41
C ARG A 77 -16.89 3.55 -5.52
N ASP A 78 -16.65 4.37 -6.52
CA ASP A 78 -17.56 4.60 -7.64
C ASP A 78 -17.17 3.81 -8.90
N ALA A 79 -15.97 3.20 -8.93
CA ALA A 79 -15.50 2.43 -10.07
C ALA A 79 -16.05 1.01 -10.06
N PRO A 80 -16.47 0.46 -11.22
CA PRO A 80 -17.09 -0.88 -11.31
C PRO A 80 -16.07 -2.04 -11.32
N TYR A 81 -14.79 -1.75 -11.24
CA TYR A 81 -13.70 -2.69 -11.54
C TYR A 81 -13.19 -3.50 -10.34
N PHE A 82 -13.65 -3.21 -9.13
CA PHE A 82 -13.13 -3.83 -7.90
C PHE A 82 -14.15 -4.79 -7.30
N THR A 83 -13.69 -5.97 -6.92
CA THR A 83 -14.48 -6.97 -6.19
C THR A 83 -14.85 -6.48 -4.78
N ASP A 84 -15.84 -7.09 -4.15
CA ASP A 84 -16.22 -6.74 -2.77
C ASP A 84 -15.07 -6.97 -1.78
N ALA A 85 -14.26 -8.01 -1.99
CA ALA A 85 -13.07 -8.27 -1.18
C ALA A 85 -12.01 -7.17 -1.35
N GLU A 86 -11.73 -6.73 -2.57
CA GLU A 86 -10.81 -5.62 -2.84
C GLU A 86 -11.34 -4.30 -2.29
N ARG A 87 -12.64 -4.04 -2.40
CA ARG A 87 -13.28 -2.85 -1.80
C ARG A 87 -13.10 -2.82 -0.28
N ALA A 88 -13.29 -3.97 0.38
CA ALA A 88 -13.06 -4.08 1.81
C ALA A 88 -11.59 -3.87 2.19
N ALA A 89 -10.65 -4.43 1.42
CA ALA A 89 -9.21 -4.21 1.61
C ALA A 89 -8.80 -2.74 1.38
N LEU A 90 -9.36 -2.07 0.38
CA LEU A 90 -9.10 -0.65 0.09
C LEU A 90 -9.68 0.26 1.18
N ALA A 91 -10.88 -0.03 1.70
CA ALA A 91 -11.46 0.70 2.84
C ALA A 91 -10.59 0.56 4.09
N LEU A 92 -10.15 -0.66 4.40
CA LEU A 92 -9.23 -0.92 5.51
C LEU A 92 -7.90 -0.20 5.31
N THR A 93 -7.37 -0.19 4.09
CA THR A 93 -6.13 0.51 3.74
C THR A 93 -6.22 1.99 4.05
N GLU A 94 -7.29 2.66 3.66
CA GLU A 94 -7.48 4.09 3.93
C GLU A 94 -7.60 4.37 5.43
N ALA A 95 -8.37 3.53 6.16
CA ALA A 95 -8.57 3.67 7.59
C ALA A 95 -7.25 3.50 8.37
N VAL A 96 -6.51 2.42 8.11
CA VAL A 96 -5.23 2.13 8.79
C VAL A 96 -4.13 3.11 8.40
N THR A 97 -4.16 3.65 7.17
CA THR A 97 -3.18 4.67 6.75
C THR A 97 -3.40 6.01 7.47
N ARG A 98 -4.61 6.32 7.91
CA ARG A 98 -5.01 7.61 8.51
C ARG A 98 -5.37 7.50 9.99
N LEU A 99 -4.61 6.74 10.76
CA LEU A 99 -4.86 6.51 12.20
C LEU A 99 -4.94 7.80 13.02
N ALA A 100 -4.09 8.78 12.71
CA ALA A 100 -3.98 10.01 13.48
C ALA A 100 -5.13 11.00 13.28
N ASP A 101 -5.91 10.83 12.22
CA ASP A 101 -6.89 11.85 11.79
C ASP A 101 -8.27 11.66 12.45
N ARG A 102 -8.49 10.57 13.20
CA ARG A 102 -9.81 10.16 13.70
C ARG A 102 -9.73 9.57 15.11
N PRO A 103 -10.73 9.85 15.98
CA PRO A 103 -10.84 9.23 17.31
C PRO A 103 -11.01 7.70 17.24
N ASP A 104 -11.78 7.22 16.26
CA ASP A 104 -11.92 5.81 15.91
C ASP A 104 -11.40 5.61 14.47
N PRO A 105 -10.11 5.26 14.32
CA PRO A 105 -9.49 5.23 13.01
C PRO A 105 -9.94 4.05 12.15
N VAL A 106 -10.35 2.92 12.75
CA VAL A 106 -10.84 1.72 12.05
C VAL A 106 -12.18 1.31 12.65
N PRO A 107 -13.29 1.97 12.26
CA PRO A 107 -14.63 1.63 12.74
C PRO A 107 -14.98 0.16 12.50
N ALA A 108 -15.85 -0.38 13.36
CA ALA A 108 -16.22 -1.79 13.32
C ALA A 108 -16.75 -2.22 11.94
N GLU A 109 -17.52 -1.37 11.27
CA GLU A 109 -18.05 -1.68 9.93
C GLU A 109 -16.95 -1.88 8.87
N ILE A 110 -15.83 -1.18 8.96
CA ILE A 110 -14.68 -1.35 8.05
C ILE A 110 -13.95 -2.66 8.37
N TRP A 111 -13.72 -2.92 9.66
CA TRP A 111 -13.09 -4.15 10.12
C TRP A 111 -13.92 -5.38 9.74
N ASP A 112 -15.20 -5.37 10.07
CA ASP A 112 -16.12 -6.47 9.81
C ASP A 112 -16.31 -6.73 8.30
N ALA A 113 -16.27 -5.66 7.48
CA ALA A 113 -16.30 -5.82 6.03
C ALA A 113 -15.08 -6.60 5.53
N ALA A 114 -13.88 -6.28 6.02
CA ALA A 114 -12.67 -7.03 5.68
C ALA A 114 -12.72 -8.48 6.23
N ALA A 115 -13.17 -8.66 7.46
CA ALA A 115 -13.26 -9.97 8.12
C ALA A 115 -14.27 -10.93 7.46
N ARG A 116 -15.21 -10.42 6.65
CA ARG A 116 -16.11 -11.28 5.84
C ARG A 116 -15.40 -11.93 4.65
N HIS A 117 -14.32 -11.34 4.15
CA HIS A 117 -13.61 -11.80 2.96
C HIS A 117 -12.25 -12.43 3.24
N TYR A 118 -11.66 -12.09 4.39
CA TYR A 118 -10.31 -12.53 4.77
C TYR A 118 -10.36 -13.19 6.15
N ASP A 119 -9.78 -14.36 6.26
CA ASP A 119 -9.58 -15.04 7.54
C ASP A 119 -8.50 -14.33 8.38
N GLN A 120 -8.16 -14.91 9.52
CA GLN A 120 -7.19 -14.30 10.44
C GLN A 120 -5.80 -14.14 9.79
N GLU A 121 -5.35 -15.09 8.96
CA GLU A 121 -4.09 -14.99 8.23
C GLU A 121 -4.17 -13.90 7.16
N GLY A 122 -5.25 -13.88 6.38
CA GLY A 122 -5.51 -12.85 5.37
C GLY A 122 -5.56 -11.44 5.98
N LEU A 123 -6.25 -11.25 7.11
CA LEU A 123 -6.27 -9.97 7.82
C LEU A 123 -4.86 -9.56 8.29
N ALA A 124 -4.06 -10.50 8.81
CA ALA A 124 -2.67 -10.22 9.19
C ALA A 124 -1.83 -9.79 7.97
N VAL A 125 -2.00 -10.46 6.83
CA VAL A 125 -1.34 -10.09 5.56
C VAL A 125 -1.73 -8.69 5.11
N LEU A 126 -3.04 -8.35 5.13
CA LEU A 126 -3.50 -7.00 4.80
C LEU A 126 -2.85 -5.94 5.69
N LEU A 127 -2.88 -6.14 7.02
CA LEU A 127 -2.30 -5.18 7.98
C LEU A 127 -0.79 -5.03 7.80
N LEU A 128 -0.05 -6.12 7.60
CA LEU A 128 1.39 -6.10 7.36
C LEU A 128 1.73 -5.38 6.04
N SER A 129 0.97 -5.63 4.98
CA SER A 129 1.14 -4.95 3.69
C SER A 129 0.88 -3.44 3.80
N ILE A 130 -0.20 -3.05 4.50
CA ILE A 130 -0.51 -1.63 4.75
C ILE A 130 0.60 -0.98 5.59
N ALA A 131 1.05 -1.63 6.65
CA ALA A 131 2.12 -1.14 7.51
C ALA A 131 3.44 -0.96 6.74
N ALA A 132 3.83 -1.94 5.93
CA ALA A 132 5.01 -1.87 5.07
C ALA A 132 4.90 -0.74 4.04
N SER A 133 3.72 -0.57 3.42
CA SER A 133 3.46 0.54 2.50
C SER A 133 3.63 1.90 3.17
N ASN A 134 3.08 2.05 4.38
CA ASN A 134 3.24 3.26 5.19
C ASN A 134 4.69 3.49 5.62
N LEU A 135 5.46 2.43 5.91
CA LEU A 135 6.90 2.54 6.18
C LEU A 135 7.64 3.12 4.99
N PHE A 136 7.46 2.56 3.78
CA PHE A 136 8.08 3.10 2.56
C PHE A 136 7.67 4.56 2.30
N ASN A 137 6.39 4.89 2.46
CA ASN A 137 5.92 6.25 2.28
C ASN A 137 6.59 7.23 3.24
N ARG A 138 6.81 6.83 4.52
CA ARG A 138 7.44 7.65 5.55
C ARG A 138 8.96 7.80 5.37
N LEU A 139 9.59 6.92 4.62
CA LEU A 139 10.99 7.09 4.21
C LEU A 139 11.11 7.98 2.97
N ASN A 140 10.22 7.80 1.99
CA ASN A 140 10.33 8.41 0.67
C ASN A 140 9.75 9.83 0.60
N ALA A 141 8.57 10.07 1.15
CA ALA A 141 7.90 11.36 1.04
C ALA A 141 8.66 12.48 1.80
N PRO A 142 9.08 12.32 3.07
CA PRO A 142 9.85 13.35 3.79
C PRO A 142 11.20 13.65 3.16
N THR A 143 11.85 12.65 2.57
CA THR A 143 13.14 12.80 1.88
C THR A 143 12.99 13.29 0.45
N ARG A 144 11.74 13.44 -0.04
CA ARG A 144 11.40 13.89 -1.38
C ARG A 144 12.05 13.05 -2.46
N GLN A 145 11.98 11.72 -2.32
CA GLN A 145 12.47 10.82 -3.38
C GLN A 145 11.74 11.11 -4.68
N VAL A 146 12.51 11.22 -5.77
CA VAL A 146 11.97 11.65 -7.06
C VAL A 146 11.34 10.47 -7.80
N ALA A 147 10.10 10.63 -8.27
CA ALA A 147 9.42 9.62 -9.07
C ALA A 147 10.22 9.31 -10.35
N GLY A 148 10.35 8.02 -10.70
CA GLY A 148 11.10 7.57 -11.87
C GLY A 148 12.62 7.53 -11.72
N VAL A 149 13.15 7.99 -10.58
CA VAL A 149 14.59 7.91 -10.28
C VAL A 149 14.77 6.91 -9.14
N TRP A 150 15.23 5.73 -9.48
CA TRP A 150 15.59 4.68 -8.53
C TRP A 150 17.11 4.66 -8.37
N ALA A 151 17.57 5.01 -7.19
CA ALA A 151 19.01 4.92 -6.85
C ALA A 151 19.36 3.50 -6.41
#